data_7db27ed0b890109acb611d6b2dbecc17
#
_entry.id   7db27ed0b890109acb611d6b2dbecc17
#
_cell.length_a   1.000
_cell.length_b   1.000
_cell.length_c   1.000
_cell.angle_alpha   90.00
_cell.angle_beta   90.00
_cell.angle_gamma   90.00
#
_symmetry.space_group_name_H-M   'P 1'
#
loop_
_entity.id
_entity.type
_entity.pdbx_description
1 polymer ?
#
loop_
_entity_poly.entity_id
_entity_poly.type
_entity_poly.pdbx_seq_one_letter_code
_entity_poly.pdbx_strand_id
1 'polypeptide(L)'
;MLRTEAAQGRLLFPAIVPPALVVGYGLSSWGRAAVAAPILALITTLFALFGVIRPTYALPPVVSALPETAVSLNADMGKGLTLVGAESHVETAVPGDRLSFTLYWRAEQPPDDAPEFKLELLGRDVEDPVGQLHSYHGRGLYPANLWPAGALIADSFTIRLEDEIDAPVLARTFVRLVAEDEADRPKSVSIGDVKIVPQTWPEPAETVLAEVGDGVQLTAVSLSQTTAKPGDTVTVHATWQVISPPGKHLTTLIHLAEAGQPPLAVGDSPPRQGSYPTTVWAAGEVIEDEYALTIPTGLGNGRYPIWIGMYDSETVVPLPVMVNGVGQPDGRYLVGWIDVRN
;
A
#
# COMPACT_ATOMS: atom_id res chain seq x y z
N MET A 1 8.09 -6.48 -31.86
CA MET A 1 7.66 -7.90 -31.97
C MET A 1 8.42 -8.70 -30.91
N LEU A 2 7.86 -8.83 -29.72
CA LEU A 2 8.38 -9.72 -28.68
C LEU A 2 7.96 -11.14 -29.04
N ARG A 3 8.92 -11.99 -29.45
CA ARG A 3 8.71 -13.42 -29.54
C ARG A 3 8.54 -13.97 -28.12
N THR A 4 7.31 -14.18 -27.70
CA THR A 4 7.02 -15.02 -26.54
C THR A 4 7.40 -16.46 -26.94
N GLU A 5 8.54 -16.95 -26.49
CA GLU A 5 8.85 -18.36 -26.48
C GLU A 5 7.99 -19.07 -25.43
N ALA A 6 6.69 -19.19 -25.70
CA ALA A 6 5.84 -20.06 -24.91
C ALA A 6 6.28 -21.49 -25.20
N ALA A 7 6.93 -22.13 -24.24
CA ALA A 7 7.20 -23.55 -24.25
C ALA A 7 5.87 -24.30 -24.39
N GLN A 8 5.55 -24.71 -25.63
CA GLN A 8 4.27 -25.34 -25.93
C GLN A 8 4.33 -26.78 -25.44
N GLY A 9 3.79 -27.04 -24.23
CA GLY A 9 3.72 -28.37 -23.63
C GLY A 9 3.09 -29.43 -24.55
N ARG A 10 2.25 -28.97 -25.54
CA ARG A 10 1.72 -29.89 -26.58
C ARG A 10 2.79 -30.59 -27.42
N LEU A 11 4.00 -30.04 -27.53
CA LEU A 11 5.09 -30.68 -28.25
C LEU A 11 5.66 -31.89 -27.48
N LEU A 12 5.36 -32.01 -26.20
CA LEU A 12 5.75 -33.13 -25.35
C LEU A 12 4.77 -34.32 -25.41
N PHE A 13 3.55 -34.15 -25.97
CA PHE A 13 2.55 -35.22 -26.02
C PHE A 13 3.10 -36.54 -26.67
N PRO A 14 3.83 -36.54 -27.80
CA PRO A 14 4.39 -37.74 -28.35
C PRO A 14 5.43 -38.42 -27.44
N ALA A 15 6.12 -37.61 -26.60
CA ALA A 15 7.16 -38.11 -25.71
C ALA A 15 6.58 -38.70 -24.39
N ILE A 16 5.27 -38.59 -24.14
CA ILE A 16 4.63 -39.14 -22.93
C ILE A 16 4.52 -40.68 -22.99
N VAL A 17 4.40 -41.26 -24.18
CA VAL A 17 4.16 -42.69 -24.35
C VAL A 17 5.28 -43.57 -23.77
N PRO A 18 6.57 -43.32 -24.02
CA PRO A 18 7.64 -44.14 -23.44
C PRO A 18 7.68 -44.08 -21.89
N PRO A 19 7.64 -42.92 -21.22
CA PRO A 19 7.56 -42.87 -19.77
C PRO A 19 6.31 -43.56 -19.21
N ALA A 20 5.15 -43.44 -19.86
CA ALA A 20 3.94 -44.11 -19.44
C ALA A 20 4.05 -45.64 -19.48
N LEU A 21 4.72 -46.18 -20.50
CA LEU A 21 4.98 -47.62 -20.60
C LEU A 21 5.93 -48.11 -19.50
N VAL A 22 6.99 -47.36 -19.19
CA VAL A 22 7.93 -47.69 -18.11
C VAL A 22 7.21 -47.67 -16.74
N VAL A 23 6.41 -46.66 -16.49
CA VAL A 23 5.60 -46.57 -15.26
C VAL A 23 4.60 -47.71 -15.20
N GLY A 24 3.89 -48.02 -16.30
CA GLY A 24 2.91 -49.10 -16.36
C GLY A 24 3.57 -50.48 -16.08
N TYR A 25 4.77 -50.72 -16.65
CA TYR A 25 5.55 -51.93 -16.38
C TYR A 25 6.00 -52.00 -14.93
N GLY A 26 6.51 -50.92 -14.36
CA GLY A 26 6.86 -50.85 -12.93
C GLY A 26 5.68 -51.12 -12.00
N LEU A 27 4.50 -50.55 -12.30
CA LEU A 27 3.28 -50.77 -11.52
C LEU A 27 2.77 -52.21 -11.63
N SER A 28 3.03 -52.91 -12.75
CA SER A 28 2.60 -54.34 -12.92
C SER A 28 3.19 -55.26 -11.86
N SER A 29 4.33 -54.91 -11.30
CA SER A 29 4.98 -55.68 -10.21
C SER A 29 4.24 -55.58 -8.86
N TRP A 30 3.33 -54.62 -8.70
CA TRP A 30 2.59 -54.39 -7.47
C TRP A 30 1.32 -55.23 -7.34
N GLY A 31 1.03 -56.12 -8.31
CA GLY A 31 -0.12 -56.98 -8.32
C GLY A 31 -1.43 -56.19 -8.17
N ARG A 32 -2.32 -56.57 -7.22
CA ARG A 32 -3.60 -55.89 -7.01
C ARG A 32 -3.47 -54.43 -6.54
N ALA A 33 -2.36 -54.05 -5.93
CA ALA A 33 -2.11 -52.66 -5.50
C ALA A 33 -1.87 -51.73 -6.72
N ALA A 34 -1.52 -52.25 -7.90
CA ALA A 34 -1.40 -51.44 -9.10
C ALA A 34 -2.68 -50.70 -9.51
N VAL A 35 -3.86 -51.18 -9.08
CA VAL A 35 -5.14 -50.54 -9.33
C VAL A 35 -5.28 -49.20 -8.56
N ALA A 36 -4.52 -48.99 -7.48
CA ALA A 36 -4.55 -47.75 -6.73
C ALA A 36 -3.98 -46.56 -7.53
N ALA A 37 -3.00 -46.82 -8.42
CA ALA A 37 -2.38 -45.74 -9.20
C ALA A 37 -3.34 -45.08 -10.19
N PRO A 38 -4.11 -45.75 -11.04
CA PRO A 38 -5.10 -45.11 -11.91
C PRO A 38 -6.24 -44.47 -11.13
N ILE A 39 -6.65 -45.03 -9.98
CA ILE A 39 -7.66 -44.41 -9.12
C ILE A 39 -7.13 -43.09 -8.54
N LEU A 40 -5.92 -43.05 -8.02
CA LEU A 40 -5.29 -41.82 -7.53
C LEU A 40 -5.13 -40.79 -8.64
N ALA A 41 -4.68 -41.22 -9.83
CA ALA A 41 -4.57 -40.35 -10.99
C ALA A 41 -5.92 -39.76 -11.39
N LEU A 42 -6.99 -40.56 -11.38
CA LEU A 42 -8.35 -40.07 -11.65
C LEU A 42 -8.81 -39.04 -10.61
N ILE A 43 -8.61 -39.35 -9.31
CA ILE A 43 -8.94 -38.42 -8.23
C ILE A 43 -8.18 -37.11 -8.40
N THR A 44 -6.86 -37.16 -8.64
CA THR A 44 -6.04 -35.97 -8.86
C THR A 44 -6.50 -35.16 -10.08
N THR A 45 -6.85 -35.85 -11.17
CA THR A 45 -7.36 -35.21 -12.40
C THR A 45 -8.70 -34.53 -12.13
N LEU A 46 -9.63 -35.18 -11.43
CA LEU A 46 -10.92 -34.59 -11.08
C LEU A 46 -10.74 -33.40 -10.11
N PHE A 47 -9.85 -33.55 -9.15
CA PHE A 47 -9.50 -32.43 -8.26
C PHE A 47 -8.89 -31.26 -9.04
N ALA A 48 -7.93 -31.50 -9.93
CA ALA A 48 -7.34 -30.47 -10.77
C ALA A 48 -8.39 -29.80 -11.66
N LEU A 49 -9.29 -30.57 -12.27
CA LEU A 49 -10.32 -30.04 -13.16
C LEU A 49 -11.37 -29.20 -12.42
N PHE A 50 -11.95 -29.75 -11.33
CA PHE A 50 -13.07 -29.13 -10.63
C PHE A 50 -12.63 -28.22 -9.49
N GLY A 51 -11.50 -28.50 -8.85
CA GLY A 51 -10.98 -27.74 -7.71
C GLY A 51 -10.02 -26.61 -8.11
N VAL A 52 -9.37 -26.71 -9.27
CA VAL A 52 -8.39 -25.71 -9.71
C VAL A 52 -8.78 -25.06 -11.03
N ILE A 53 -8.90 -25.85 -12.11
CA ILE A 53 -9.08 -25.30 -13.47
C ILE A 53 -10.43 -24.56 -13.59
N ARG A 54 -11.53 -25.21 -13.21
CA ARG A 54 -12.86 -24.64 -13.36
C ARG A 54 -13.04 -23.34 -12.55
N PRO A 55 -12.62 -23.20 -11.28
CA PRO A 55 -12.69 -21.94 -10.55
C PRO A 55 -11.78 -20.87 -11.16
N THR A 56 -10.56 -21.24 -11.59
CA THR A 56 -9.58 -20.29 -12.15
C THR A 56 -10.06 -19.65 -13.45
N TYR A 57 -10.79 -20.41 -14.29
CA TYR A 57 -11.32 -19.96 -15.57
C TYR A 57 -12.82 -19.65 -15.53
N ALA A 58 -13.40 -19.54 -14.33
CA ALA A 58 -14.79 -19.09 -14.21
C ALA A 58 -14.92 -17.64 -14.69
N LEU A 59 -16.00 -17.38 -15.44
CA LEU A 59 -16.33 -16.01 -15.82
C LEU A 59 -16.74 -15.22 -14.58
N PRO A 60 -16.46 -13.89 -14.55
CA PRO A 60 -16.98 -13.01 -13.51
C PRO A 60 -18.52 -13.15 -13.40
N PRO A 61 -19.06 -13.30 -12.20
CA PRO A 61 -20.49 -13.46 -12.02
C PRO A 61 -21.25 -12.17 -12.27
N VAL A 62 -22.46 -12.32 -12.81
CA VAL A 62 -23.47 -11.26 -12.84
C VAL A 62 -24.16 -11.26 -11.47
N VAL A 63 -24.15 -10.11 -10.80
CA VAL A 63 -24.78 -9.93 -9.49
C VAL A 63 -26.01 -9.04 -9.60
N SER A 64 -26.99 -9.21 -8.71
CA SER A 64 -28.25 -8.45 -8.74
C SER A 64 -28.14 -7.08 -8.09
N ALA A 65 -27.22 -6.92 -7.14
CA ALA A 65 -26.98 -5.68 -6.40
C ALA A 65 -25.52 -5.59 -5.92
N LEU A 66 -25.09 -4.37 -5.61
CA LEU A 66 -23.80 -4.13 -4.97
C LEU A 66 -23.86 -4.68 -3.53
N PRO A 67 -22.87 -5.50 -3.07
CA PRO A 67 -22.80 -5.95 -1.68
C PRO A 67 -22.66 -4.79 -0.70
N GLU A 68 -23.14 -4.97 0.52
CA GLU A 68 -23.02 -3.95 1.59
C GLU A 68 -21.56 -3.69 2.01
N THR A 69 -20.69 -4.67 1.80
CA THR A 69 -19.24 -4.57 2.08
C THR A 69 -18.49 -3.75 1.04
N ALA A 70 -19.08 -3.53 -0.13
CA ALA A 70 -18.45 -2.78 -1.20
C ALA A 70 -18.67 -1.27 -1.03
N VAL A 71 -17.62 -0.50 -1.27
CA VAL A 71 -17.70 0.96 -1.35
C VAL A 71 -18.44 1.34 -2.64
N SER A 72 -19.55 2.10 -2.49
CA SER A 72 -20.32 2.60 -3.63
C SER A 72 -19.64 3.81 -4.25
N LEU A 73 -19.37 3.78 -5.56
CA LEU A 73 -18.64 4.81 -6.29
C LEU A 73 -19.48 5.48 -7.38
N ASN A 74 -20.18 4.69 -8.18
CA ASN A 74 -20.96 5.12 -9.33
C ASN A 74 -20.19 6.08 -10.27
N ALA A 75 -18.93 5.77 -10.53
CA ALA A 75 -18.03 6.60 -11.32
C ALA A 75 -18.12 6.26 -12.81
N ASP A 76 -18.43 7.26 -13.63
CA ASP A 76 -18.31 7.13 -15.09
C ASP A 76 -16.84 7.08 -15.49
N MET A 77 -16.40 5.92 -16.01
CA MET A 77 -15.02 5.68 -16.42
C MET A 77 -14.76 6.02 -17.89
N GLY A 78 -15.78 6.36 -18.64
CA GLY A 78 -15.71 6.53 -20.10
C GLY A 78 -16.03 5.23 -20.85
N LYS A 79 -16.09 5.29 -22.19
CA LYS A 79 -16.43 4.17 -23.08
C LYS A 79 -17.75 3.45 -22.71
N GLY A 80 -18.69 4.14 -22.06
CA GLY A 80 -19.95 3.58 -21.60
C GLY A 80 -19.86 2.67 -20.38
N LEU A 81 -18.71 2.64 -19.70
CA LEU A 81 -18.47 1.85 -18.49
C LEU A 81 -18.62 2.70 -17.23
N THR A 82 -19.35 2.16 -16.26
CA THR A 82 -19.48 2.73 -14.92
C THR A 82 -18.85 1.76 -13.90
N LEU A 83 -17.92 2.26 -13.10
CA LEU A 83 -17.47 1.57 -11.88
C LEU A 83 -18.48 1.85 -10.78
N VAL A 84 -19.37 0.89 -10.53
CA VAL A 84 -20.48 1.03 -9.55
C VAL A 84 -19.96 0.98 -8.14
N GLY A 85 -18.95 0.15 -7.87
CA GLY A 85 -18.31 0.03 -6.58
C GLY A 85 -17.08 -0.83 -6.62
N ALA A 86 -16.41 -0.90 -5.48
CA ALA A 86 -15.23 -1.73 -5.29
C ALA A 86 -15.18 -2.30 -3.87
N GLU A 87 -14.54 -3.43 -3.72
CA GLU A 87 -14.29 -4.09 -2.43
C GLU A 87 -12.83 -4.50 -2.35
N SER A 88 -12.17 -4.07 -1.27
CA SER A 88 -10.86 -4.59 -0.87
C SER A 88 -11.08 -5.67 0.19
N HIS A 89 -10.49 -6.84 -0.01
CA HIS A 89 -10.60 -7.96 0.95
C HIS A 89 -9.47 -7.95 1.99
N VAL A 90 -8.61 -6.91 1.97
CA VAL A 90 -7.46 -6.77 2.87
C VAL A 90 -7.33 -5.32 3.31
N GLU A 91 -7.34 -5.09 4.62
CA GLU A 91 -7.15 -3.77 5.22
C GLU A 91 -5.68 -3.50 5.54
N THR A 92 -4.93 -4.55 5.91
CA THR A 92 -3.51 -4.46 6.28
C THR A 92 -2.71 -5.55 5.59
N ALA A 93 -1.57 -5.19 5.02
CA ALA A 93 -0.68 -6.08 4.28
C ALA A 93 0.79 -5.82 4.63
N VAL A 94 1.67 -6.73 4.22
CA VAL A 94 3.13 -6.57 4.25
C VAL A 94 3.71 -6.63 2.84
N PRO A 95 4.93 -6.11 2.60
CA PRO A 95 5.62 -6.24 1.31
C PRO A 95 5.65 -7.69 0.82
N GLY A 96 5.37 -7.89 -0.48
CA GLY A 96 5.28 -9.21 -1.11
C GLY A 96 3.92 -9.90 -1.03
N ASP A 97 2.97 -9.40 -0.24
CA ASP A 97 1.62 -9.96 -0.11
C ASP A 97 0.82 -9.89 -1.41
N ARG A 98 -0.21 -10.73 -1.48
CA ARG A 98 -1.20 -10.72 -2.56
C ARG A 98 -2.52 -10.17 -2.05
N LEU A 99 -2.94 -9.06 -2.65
CA LEU A 99 -4.18 -8.38 -2.32
C LEU A 99 -5.26 -8.74 -3.33
N SER A 100 -6.44 -9.07 -2.85
CA SER A 100 -7.59 -9.36 -3.70
C SER A 100 -8.58 -8.20 -3.67
N PHE A 101 -9.02 -7.80 -4.85
CA PHE A 101 -10.00 -6.74 -5.07
C PHE A 101 -11.15 -7.28 -5.91
N THR A 102 -12.36 -6.82 -5.65
CA THR A 102 -13.51 -7.04 -6.53
C THR A 102 -14.01 -5.68 -7.01
N LEU A 103 -14.03 -5.50 -8.32
CA LEU A 103 -14.53 -4.31 -8.99
C LEU A 103 -15.92 -4.61 -9.57
N TYR A 104 -16.89 -3.78 -9.26
CA TYR A 104 -18.28 -3.93 -9.71
C TYR A 104 -18.55 -2.99 -10.87
N TRP A 105 -18.65 -3.56 -12.05
CA TRP A 105 -18.77 -2.82 -13.29
C TRP A 105 -20.17 -2.93 -13.89
N ARG A 106 -20.62 -1.86 -14.55
CA ARG A 106 -21.83 -1.85 -15.37
C ARG A 106 -21.52 -1.19 -16.71
N ALA A 107 -22.02 -1.79 -17.78
CA ALA A 107 -22.11 -1.17 -19.09
C ALA A 107 -23.60 -0.96 -19.41
N GLU A 108 -24.04 0.27 -19.63
CA GLU A 108 -25.42 0.56 -20.09
C GLU A 108 -25.67 -0.07 -21.45
N GLN A 109 -24.66 -0.01 -22.32
CA GLN A 109 -24.53 -0.76 -23.55
C GLN A 109 -23.12 -1.30 -23.65
N PRO A 110 -22.90 -2.54 -24.11
CA PRO A 110 -21.58 -3.06 -24.32
C PRO A 110 -20.73 -2.11 -25.18
N PRO A 111 -19.50 -1.79 -24.81
CA PRO A 111 -18.61 -0.99 -25.63
C PRO A 111 -18.27 -1.73 -26.95
N ASP A 112 -17.94 -0.96 -28.01
CA ASP A 112 -17.56 -1.54 -29.29
C ASP A 112 -16.23 -2.32 -29.23
N ASP A 113 -15.33 -1.90 -28.36
CA ASP A 113 -14.02 -2.50 -28.12
C ASP A 113 -13.96 -3.18 -26.73
N ALA A 114 -12.86 -3.83 -26.44
CA ALA A 114 -12.57 -4.43 -25.15
C ALA A 114 -11.57 -3.53 -24.38
N PRO A 115 -12.04 -2.50 -23.64
CA PRO A 115 -11.12 -1.61 -22.94
C PRO A 115 -10.32 -2.35 -21.88
N GLU A 116 -9.05 -1.97 -21.77
CA GLU A 116 -8.17 -2.37 -20.69
C GLU A 116 -8.29 -1.41 -19.51
N PHE A 117 -7.94 -1.89 -18.33
CA PHE A 117 -7.84 -1.02 -17.15
C PHE A 117 -6.54 -1.26 -16.41
N LYS A 118 -6.15 -0.28 -15.62
CA LYS A 118 -5.10 -0.38 -14.62
C LYS A 118 -5.68 -0.23 -13.22
N LEU A 119 -5.17 -1.05 -12.32
CA LEU A 119 -5.40 -0.98 -10.88
C LEU A 119 -4.02 -0.76 -10.25
N GLU A 120 -3.84 0.36 -9.57
CA GLU A 120 -2.55 0.83 -9.05
C GLU A 120 -2.67 1.17 -7.57
N LEU A 121 -1.73 0.69 -6.76
CA LEU A 121 -1.56 1.09 -5.37
C LEU A 121 -0.41 2.07 -5.30
N LEU A 122 -0.72 3.32 -4.97
CA LEU A 122 0.26 4.40 -4.85
C LEU A 122 0.64 4.58 -3.38
N GLY A 123 1.92 4.39 -3.09
CA GLY A 123 2.49 4.59 -1.78
C GLY A 123 2.92 6.05 -1.56
N ARG A 124 4.15 6.23 -1.06
CA ARG A 124 4.76 7.55 -0.85
C ARG A 124 5.09 8.22 -2.17
N ASP A 125 5.62 7.47 -3.12
CA ASP A 125 5.89 7.93 -4.47
C ASP A 125 4.67 7.62 -5.37
N VAL A 126 4.16 8.65 -6.01
CA VAL A 126 3.03 8.53 -6.94
C VAL A 126 3.47 8.09 -8.34
N GLU A 127 4.76 8.14 -8.63
CA GLU A 127 5.31 7.72 -9.92
C GLU A 127 5.69 6.23 -9.92
N ASP A 128 5.92 5.64 -8.73
CA ASP A 128 6.29 4.24 -8.55
C ASP A 128 5.25 3.49 -7.70
N PRO A 129 4.28 2.81 -8.32
CA PRO A 129 3.26 2.07 -7.60
C PRO A 129 3.85 0.91 -6.79
N VAL A 130 3.47 0.76 -5.53
CA VAL A 130 3.86 -0.36 -4.67
C VAL A 130 3.17 -1.68 -5.03
N GLY A 131 2.23 -1.63 -5.98
CA GLY A 131 1.57 -2.78 -6.58
C GLY A 131 0.70 -2.33 -7.73
N GLN A 132 0.69 -3.09 -8.82
CA GLN A 132 -0.08 -2.73 -10.01
C GLN A 132 -0.59 -3.95 -10.78
N LEU A 133 -1.68 -3.75 -11.49
CA LEU A 133 -2.24 -4.69 -12.43
C LEU A 133 -2.70 -3.94 -13.68
N HIS A 134 -2.31 -4.44 -14.85
CA HIS A 134 -2.83 -4.04 -16.14
C HIS A 134 -3.53 -5.24 -16.76
N SER A 135 -4.82 -5.12 -17.02
CA SER A 135 -5.64 -6.26 -17.47
C SER A 135 -6.83 -5.84 -18.33
N TYR A 136 -7.34 -6.82 -19.06
CA TYR A 136 -8.71 -6.78 -19.57
C TYR A 136 -9.69 -7.22 -18.49
N HIS A 137 -10.95 -6.81 -18.61
CA HIS A 137 -12.04 -7.30 -17.76
C HIS A 137 -12.16 -8.83 -17.85
N GLY A 138 -12.50 -9.47 -16.73
CA GLY A 138 -12.56 -10.93 -16.63
C GLY A 138 -11.24 -11.60 -16.97
N ARG A 139 -10.10 -10.94 -16.77
CA ARG A 139 -8.77 -11.44 -17.16
C ARG A 139 -8.68 -11.84 -18.64
N GLY A 140 -9.41 -11.11 -19.51
CA GLY A 140 -9.51 -11.39 -20.94
C GLY A 140 -10.47 -12.53 -21.31
N LEU A 141 -11.05 -13.24 -20.34
CA LEU A 141 -12.01 -14.31 -20.59
C LEU A 141 -13.43 -13.79 -20.78
N TYR A 142 -13.74 -12.63 -20.23
CA TYR A 142 -15.05 -12.00 -20.33
C TYR A 142 -14.89 -10.48 -20.46
N PRO A 143 -14.37 -10.01 -21.61
CA PRO A 143 -14.16 -8.59 -21.86
C PRO A 143 -15.51 -7.83 -21.93
N ALA A 144 -15.47 -6.51 -21.64
CA ALA A 144 -16.65 -5.70 -21.43
C ALA A 144 -17.61 -5.63 -22.66
N ASN A 145 -17.08 -5.77 -23.87
CA ASN A 145 -17.88 -5.81 -25.09
C ASN A 145 -18.77 -7.07 -25.23
N LEU A 146 -18.61 -8.07 -24.35
CA LEU A 146 -19.45 -9.28 -24.32
C LEU A 146 -20.47 -9.25 -23.17
N TRP A 147 -20.54 -8.17 -22.38
CA TRP A 147 -21.44 -8.09 -21.24
C TRP A 147 -22.89 -7.84 -21.66
N PRO A 148 -23.89 -8.41 -20.97
CA PRO A 148 -25.25 -8.03 -21.17
C PRO A 148 -25.47 -6.56 -20.77
N ALA A 149 -26.24 -5.82 -21.58
CA ALA A 149 -26.57 -4.43 -21.29
C ALA A 149 -27.21 -4.27 -19.90
N GLY A 150 -26.76 -3.31 -19.12
CA GLY A 150 -27.22 -3.01 -17.76
C GLY A 150 -26.80 -4.02 -16.68
N ALA A 151 -26.12 -5.13 -17.03
CA ALA A 151 -25.70 -6.13 -16.06
C ALA A 151 -24.62 -5.58 -15.12
N LEU A 152 -24.71 -5.94 -13.83
CA LEU A 152 -23.68 -5.67 -12.84
C LEU A 152 -22.73 -6.86 -12.77
N ILE A 153 -21.48 -6.65 -13.15
CA ILE A 153 -20.44 -7.68 -13.22
C ILE A 153 -19.50 -7.53 -12.03
N ALA A 154 -19.32 -8.59 -11.24
CA ALA A 154 -18.35 -8.62 -10.15
C ALA A 154 -17.02 -9.23 -10.65
N ASP A 155 -16.05 -8.38 -10.91
CA ASP A 155 -14.77 -8.75 -11.53
C ASP A 155 -13.65 -8.74 -10.50
N SER A 156 -13.10 -9.93 -10.17
CA SER A 156 -12.14 -10.09 -9.09
C SER A 156 -10.72 -10.27 -9.62
N PHE A 157 -9.80 -9.55 -8.99
CA PHE A 157 -8.38 -9.51 -9.35
C PHE A 157 -7.50 -9.67 -8.13
N THR A 158 -6.28 -10.11 -8.36
CA THR A 158 -5.25 -10.19 -7.33
C THR A 158 -4.02 -9.43 -7.81
N ILE A 159 -3.53 -8.52 -6.96
CA ILE A 159 -2.29 -7.79 -7.16
C ILE A 159 -1.25 -8.35 -6.18
N ARG A 160 -0.02 -8.48 -6.63
CA ARG A 160 1.12 -8.73 -5.75
C ARG A 160 1.77 -7.39 -5.42
N LEU A 161 2.00 -7.13 -4.14
CA LEU A 161 2.82 -6.01 -3.69
C LEU A 161 4.29 -6.27 -4.04
N GLU A 162 5.04 -5.19 -4.26
CA GLU A 162 6.48 -5.24 -4.39
C GLU A 162 7.11 -5.83 -3.13
N ASP A 163 8.27 -6.48 -3.29
CA ASP A 163 8.98 -7.10 -2.17
C ASP A 163 9.74 -6.05 -1.32
N GLU A 164 10.09 -4.91 -1.92
CA GLU A 164 10.80 -3.81 -1.29
C GLU A 164 9.91 -2.56 -1.29
N ILE A 165 9.22 -2.32 -0.17
CA ILE A 165 8.38 -1.14 0.04
C ILE A 165 8.91 -0.40 1.26
N ASP A 166 9.06 0.93 1.16
CA ASP A 166 9.36 1.80 2.30
C ASP A 166 8.15 1.89 3.25
N ALA A 167 7.91 0.78 3.98
CA ALA A 167 6.84 0.67 4.96
C ALA A 167 7.29 1.25 6.33
N PRO A 168 6.32 1.76 7.13
CA PRO A 168 4.89 1.74 6.92
C PRO A 168 4.39 2.82 5.95
N VAL A 169 3.34 2.50 5.19
CA VAL A 169 2.69 3.42 4.25
C VAL A 169 1.20 3.11 4.12
N LEU A 170 0.37 4.12 3.96
CA LEU A 170 -1.04 3.98 3.57
C LEU A 170 -1.13 4.14 2.06
N ALA A 171 -1.16 3.02 1.34
CA ALA A 171 -1.23 3.01 -0.11
C ALA A 171 -2.67 3.29 -0.58
N ARG A 172 -2.83 4.30 -1.44
CA ARG A 172 -4.10 4.62 -2.09
C ARG A 172 -4.30 3.77 -3.32
N THR A 173 -5.46 3.17 -3.45
CA THR A 173 -5.77 2.30 -4.58
C THR A 173 -6.60 3.03 -5.61
N PHE A 174 -6.15 3.02 -6.86
CA PHE A 174 -6.79 3.71 -7.98
C PHE A 174 -7.11 2.76 -9.11
N VAL A 175 -8.25 2.98 -9.76
CA VAL A 175 -8.65 2.32 -11.00
C VAL A 175 -8.78 3.36 -12.11
N ARG A 176 -8.26 3.04 -13.29
CA ARG A 176 -8.45 3.85 -14.50
C ARG A 176 -8.54 2.97 -15.74
N LEU A 177 -9.28 3.37 -16.76
CA LEU A 177 -9.17 2.75 -18.06
C LEU A 177 -7.86 3.15 -18.73
N VAL A 178 -7.37 2.30 -19.62
CA VAL A 178 -6.18 2.62 -20.42
C VAL A 178 -6.63 3.46 -21.61
N ALA A 179 -6.02 4.63 -21.81
CA ALA A 179 -6.25 5.45 -22.98
C ALA A 179 -5.41 4.96 -24.15
N GLU A 180 -5.92 5.09 -25.36
CA GLU A 180 -5.17 4.83 -26.59
C GLU A 180 -4.18 5.95 -26.91
N ASP A 181 -4.47 7.18 -26.45
CA ASP A 181 -3.62 8.35 -26.56
C ASP A 181 -3.31 8.90 -25.16
N GLU A 182 -2.03 9.16 -24.86
CA GLU A 182 -1.61 9.76 -23.58
C GLU A 182 -2.17 11.18 -23.34
N ALA A 183 -2.59 11.86 -24.41
CA ALA A 183 -3.27 13.15 -24.32
C ALA A 183 -4.67 13.05 -23.70
N ASP A 184 -5.31 11.90 -23.84
CA ASP A 184 -6.61 11.59 -23.24
C ASP A 184 -6.36 11.04 -21.82
N ARG A 185 -6.18 11.94 -20.86
CA ARG A 185 -5.99 11.54 -19.45
C ARG A 185 -7.24 10.80 -18.95
N PRO A 186 -7.19 9.46 -18.81
CA PRO A 186 -8.35 8.71 -18.37
C PRO A 186 -8.69 9.12 -16.93
N LYS A 187 -9.97 9.15 -16.61
CA LYS A 187 -10.43 9.38 -15.24
C LYS A 187 -9.86 8.30 -14.33
N SER A 188 -9.20 8.73 -13.27
CA SER A 188 -8.71 7.86 -12.20
C SER A 188 -9.66 7.96 -11.02
N VAL A 189 -10.08 6.84 -10.47
CA VAL A 189 -11.03 6.75 -9.36
C VAL A 189 -10.38 6.02 -8.20
N SER A 190 -10.34 6.67 -7.03
CA SER A 190 -9.90 6.00 -5.80
C SER A 190 -10.96 5.02 -5.33
N ILE A 191 -10.51 3.81 -4.99
CA ILE A 191 -11.39 2.72 -4.52
C ILE A 191 -11.13 2.34 -3.06
N GLY A 192 -10.27 3.08 -2.37
CA GLY A 192 -9.93 2.88 -0.97
C GLY A 192 -8.43 2.86 -0.73
N ASP A 193 -8.06 2.60 0.50
CA ASP A 193 -6.68 2.61 0.97
C ASP A 193 -6.32 1.24 1.56
N VAL A 194 -5.04 0.87 1.46
CA VAL A 194 -4.48 -0.34 2.08
C VAL A 194 -3.32 0.08 2.97
N LYS A 195 -3.37 -0.29 4.23
CA LYS A 195 -2.28 -0.08 5.18
C LYS A 195 -1.19 -1.13 4.93
N ILE A 196 0.00 -0.70 4.50
CA ILE A 196 1.15 -1.59 4.32
C ILE A 196 2.11 -1.35 5.48
N VAL A 197 2.38 -2.40 6.25
CA VAL A 197 3.25 -2.36 7.42
C VAL A 197 4.55 -3.14 7.15
N PRO A 198 5.65 -2.87 7.85
CA PRO A 198 6.86 -3.66 7.69
C PRO A 198 6.62 -5.11 8.14
N GLN A 199 7.34 -6.07 7.55
CA GLN A 199 7.25 -7.48 7.96
C GLN A 199 7.62 -7.69 9.44
N THR A 200 8.50 -6.84 9.94
CA THR A 200 8.90 -6.82 11.35
C THR A 200 9.09 -5.38 11.77
N TRP A 201 8.40 -4.97 12.82
CA TRP A 201 8.61 -3.65 13.42
C TRP A 201 9.95 -3.61 14.15
N PRO A 202 10.61 -2.43 14.21
CA PRO A 202 11.74 -2.24 15.12
C PRO A 202 11.35 -2.59 16.56
N GLU A 203 12.30 -3.08 17.33
CA GLU A 203 12.08 -3.38 18.75
C GLU A 203 11.70 -2.08 19.49
N PRO A 204 10.68 -2.12 20.37
CA PRO A 204 10.35 -0.99 21.22
C PRO A 204 11.56 -0.58 22.07
N ALA A 205 11.85 0.72 22.11
CA ALA A 205 12.96 1.20 22.91
C ALA A 205 12.66 1.12 24.42
N GLU A 206 13.63 0.71 25.21
CA GLU A 206 13.52 0.71 26.69
C GLU A 206 13.48 2.13 27.27
N THR A 207 14.05 3.10 26.55
CA THR A 207 14.14 4.50 27.01
C THR A 207 13.12 5.35 26.29
N VAL A 208 12.28 6.05 27.05
CA VAL A 208 11.34 7.06 26.56
C VAL A 208 11.95 8.44 26.82
N LEU A 209 12.17 9.20 25.76
CA LEU A 209 12.67 10.58 25.84
C LEU A 209 11.58 11.55 26.26
N ALA A 210 10.39 11.39 25.68
CA ALA A 210 9.20 12.19 25.98
C ALA A 210 7.92 11.44 25.67
N GLU A 211 6.87 11.70 26.45
CA GLU A 211 5.49 11.32 26.15
C GLU A 211 4.81 12.49 25.43
N VAL A 212 4.10 12.22 24.32
CA VAL A 212 3.45 13.23 23.48
C VAL A 212 1.96 12.93 23.40
N GLY A 213 1.16 13.77 24.03
CA GLY A 213 -0.26 13.47 24.24
C GLY A 213 -0.47 12.20 25.06
N ASP A 214 -1.59 11.50 24.83
CA ASP A 214 -2.00 10.36 25.64
C ASP A 214 -1.57 9.01 25.05
N GLY A 215 -0.88 8.97 23.89
CA GLY A 215 -0.67 7.69 23.21
C GLY A 215 0.59 7.56 22.39
N VAL A 216 1.43 8.56 22.29
CA VAL A 216 2.66 8.53 21.48
C VAL A 216 3.86 8.82 22.36
N GLN A 217 4.95 8.08 22.16
CA GLN A 217 6.22 8.29 22.83
C GLN A 217 7.31 8.60 21.81
N LEU A 218 8.13 9.60 22.11
CA LEU A 218 9.39 9.84 21.41
C LEU A 218 10.47 8.99 22.09
N THR A 219 11.05 8.04 21.37
CA THR A 219 12.03 7.10 21.93
C THR A 219 13.43 7.34 21.44
N ALA A 220 13.59 7.92 20.25
CA ALA A 220 14.88 8.38 19.75
C ALA A 220 14.69 9.66 18.94
N VAL A 221 15.70 10.54 19.01
CA VAL A 221 15.76 11.73 18.14
C VAL A 221 17.23 12.14 17.96
N SER A 222 17.57 12.56 16.73
CA SER A 222 18.92 13.04 16.42
C SER A 222 18.88 14.07 15.26
N LEU A 223 19.97 14.83 15.15
CA LEU A 223 20.20 15.76 14.06
C LEU A 223 21.22 15.17 13.09
N SER A 224 21.03 15.31 11.80
CA SER A 224 22.00 14.90 10.78
C SER A 224 23.35 15.61 10.91
N GLN A 225 23.34 16.82 11.47
CA GLN A 225 24.53 17.64 11.70
C GLN A 225 24.27 18.64 12.84
N THR A 226 25.32 19.04 13.54
CA THR A 226 25.28 20.03 14.66
C THR A 226 25.83 21.39 14.25
N THR A 227 26.32 21.56 13.01
CA THR A 227 26.80 22.82 12.45
C THR A 227 26.21 22.99 11.06
N ALA A 228 25.71 24.18 10.74
CA ALA A 228 25.11 24.49 9.45
C ALA A 228 25.40 25.92 9.02
N LYS A 229 25.24 26.20 7.73
CA LYS A 229 25.27 27.55 7.18
C LYS A 229 23.83 28.05 6.96
N PRO A 230 23.61 29.38 6.90
CA PRO A 230 22.37 29.91 6.42
C PRO A 230 22.02 29.37 5.02
N GLY A 231 20.82 28.82 4.85
CA GLY A 231 20.36 28.14 3.64
C GLY A 231 20.53 26.62 3.62
N ASP A 232 21.33 26.05 4.52
CA ASP A 232 21.48 24.60 4.63
C ASP A 232 20.18 23.95 5.17
N THR A 233 19.96 22.69 4.84
CA THR A 233 18.90 21.86 5.41
C THR A 233 19.51 20.89 6.42
N VAL A 234 18.89 20.85 7.60
CA VAL A 234 19.21 19.89 8.68
C VAL A 234 18.08 18.88 8.77
N THR A 235 18.39 17.60 8.73
CA THR A 235 17.41 16.55 8.92
C THR A 235 17.31 16.17 10.40
N VAL A 236 16.09 16.14 10.92
CA VAL A 236 15.75 15.61 12.25
C VAL A 236 15.22 14.20 12.05
N HIS A 237 15.94 13.20 12.57
CA HIS A 237 15.49 11.82 12.60
C HIS A 237 14.77 11.58 13.92
N ALA A 238 13.59 11.00 13.90
CA ALA A 238 12.80 10.71 15.10
C ALA A 238 12.21 9.31 15.04
N THR A 239 12.13 8.64 16.19
CA THR A 239 11.44 7.36 16.34
C THR A 239 10.27 7.54 17.29
N TRP A 240 9.10 7.25 16.79
CA TRP A 240 7.85 7.31 17.52
C TRP A 240 7.36 5.91 17.86
N GLN A 241 7.01 5.68 19.11
CA GLN A 241 6.36 4.46 19.57
C GLN A 241 4.91 4.75 19.91
N VAL A 242 3.99 3.94 19.37
CA VAL A 242 2.55 4.09 19.60
C VAL A 242 2.13 3.21 20.76
N ILE A 243 1.65 3.82 21.83
CA ILE A 243 1.11 3.14 23.01
C ILE A 243 -0.41 2.97 22.86
N SER A 244 -1.07 4.01 22.38
CA SER A 244 -2.48 3.95 21.97
C SER A 244 -2.71 4.79 20.71
N PRO A 245 -3.62 4.36 19.82
CA PRO A 245 -3.89 5.08 18.58
C PRO A 245 -4.32 6.51 18.84
N PRO A 246 -3.70 7.53 18.20
CA PRO A 246 -4.12 8.92 18.37
C PRO A 246 -5.55 9.22 17.91
N GLY A 247 -6.05 8.46 16.93
CA GLY A 247 -7.43 8.57 16.41
C GLY A 247 -7.74 9.87 15.67
N LYS A 248 -6.75 10.72 15.45
CA LYS A 248 -6.87 12.03 14.78
C LYS A 248 -5.61 12.33 13.96
N HIS A 249 -5.73 13.29 13.05
CA HIS A 249 -4.58 13.75 12.26
C HIS A 249 -3.65 14.61 13.11
N LEU A 250 -2.39 14.17 13.25
CA LEU A 250 -1.35 14.94 13.89
C LEU A 250 -0.28 15.34 12.87
N THR A 251 0.31 16.49 13.08
CA THR A 251 1.49 16.96 12.37
C THR A 251 2.65 17.03 13.35
N THR A 252 3.82 16.53 12.95
CA THR A 252 5.05 16.68 13.73
C THR A 252 5.55 18.11 13.57
N LEU A 253 5.80 18.76 14.69
CA LEU A 253 6.35 20.08 14.82
C LEU A 253 7.87 19.98 14.90
N ILE A 254 8.59 20.70 14.01
CA ILE A 254 10.04 20.87 14.05
C ILE A 254 10.35 22.34 13.99
N HIS A 255 10.78 22.92 15.10
CA HIS A 255 11.00 24.36 15.22
C HIS A 255 12.45 24.70 15.61
N LEU A 256 13.05 25.61 14.89
CA LEU A 256 14.24 26.33 15.33
C LEU A 256 13.75 27.59 16.04
N ALA A 257 13.82 27.65 17.37
CA ALA A 257 13.21 28.72 18.16
C ALA A 257 13.89 28.88 19.50
N GLU A 258 14.08 30.11 19.96
CA GLU A 258 14.40 30.36 21.37
C GLU A 258 13.21 29.98 22.25
N ALA A 259 13.47 29.61 23.51
CA ALA A 259 12.41 29.21 24.43
C ALA A 259 11.39 30.33 24.63
N GLY A 260 10.09 30.02 24.42
CA GLY A 260 9.01 30.98 24.58
C GLY A 260 8.93 32.06 23.49
N GLN A 261 9.71 31.93 22.41
CA GLN A 261 9.66 32.85 21.27
C GLN A 261 9.02 32.16 20.04
N PRO A 262 8.47 32.94 19.10
CA PRO A 262 8.06 32.42 17.81
C PRO A 262 9.23 31.73 17.09
N PRO A 263 8.94 30.71 16.25
CA PRO A 263 9.99 30.00 15.53
C PRO A 263 10.67 30.88 14.50
N LEU A 264 11.98 30.79 14.44
CA LEU A 264 12.84 31.38 13.40
C LEU A 264 12.76 30.59 12.10
N ALA A 265 12.56 29.26 12.21
CA ALA A 265 12.32 28.36 11.10
C ALA A 265 11.39 27.22 11.53
N VAL A 266 10.62 26.72 10.57
CA VAL A 266 9.63 25.66 10.75
C VAL A 266 9.91 24.57 9.71
N GLY A 267 9.96 23.32 10.16
CA GLY A 267 10.11 22.11 9.34
C GLY A 267 8.96 21.12 9.60
N ASP A 268 7.76 21.63 9.91
CA ASP A 268 6.60 20.82 10.26
C ASP A 268 6.17 19.95 9.09
N SER A 269 5.84 18.70 9.39
CA SER A 269 5.36 17.75 8.38
C SER A 269 4.46 16.70 9.04
N PRO A 270 3.39 16.26 8.36
CA PRO A 270 2.70 15.04 8.76
C PRO A 270 3.67 13.85 8.76
N PRO A 271 3.48 12.86 9.65
CA PRO A 271 4.35 11.68 9.70
C PRO A 271 4.51 11.00 8.35
N ARG A 272 5.75 10.60 8.06
CA ARG A 272 6.15 10.00 6.77
C ARG A 272 5.75 10.87 5.57
N GLN A 273 5.81 12.21 5.74
CA GLN A 273 5.40 13.20 4.73
C GLN A 273 3.94 13.03 4.28
N GLY A 274 3.07 12.55 5.20
CA GLY A 274 1.66 12.29 4.96
C GLY A 274 1.34 10.93 4.36
N SER A 275 2.34 10.12 4.02
CA SER A 275 2.11 8.77 3.51
C SER A 275 1.69 7.76 4.58
N TYR A 276 1.86 8.08 5.87
CA TYR A 276 1.40 7.23 6.98
C TYR A 276 0.79 8.09 8.09
N PRO A 277 -0.45 8.59 7.88
CA PRO A 277 -1.11 9.50 8.81
C PRO A 277 -1.42 8.83 10.16
N THR A 278 -1.38 9.62 11.23
CA THR A 278 -1.59 9.11 12.61
C THR A 278 -2.97 8.50 12.86
N THR A 279 -3.94 8.74 11.99
CA THR A 279 -5.28 8.13 12.05
C THR A 279 -5.28 6.62 11.82
N VAL A 280 -4.25 6.09 11.15
CA VAL A 280 -4.10 4.65 10.88
C VAL A 280 -3.07 3.98 11.78
N TRP A 281 -2.45 4.72 12.71
CA TRP A 281 -1.50 4.15 13.65
C TRP A 281 -2.18 3.17 14.61
N ALA A 282 -1.49 2.09 14.94
CA ALA A 282 -1.95 1.07 15.86
C ALA A 282 -0.99 0.91 17.06
N ALA A 283 -1.50 0.47 18.19
CA ALA A 283 -0.69 0.22 19.36
C ALA A 283 0.41 -0.81 19.08
N GLY A 284 1.63 -0.54 19.56
CA GLY A 284 2.81 -1.38 19.37
C GLY A 284 3.62 -1.03 18.12
N GLU A 285 3.17 -0.12 17.26
CA GLU A 285 3.95 0.31 16.10
C GLU A 285 5.12 1.21 16.52
N VAL A 286 6.25 1.04 15.83
CA VAL A 286 7.46 1.86 15.99
C VAL A 286 7.78 2.50 14.65
N ILE A 287 7.59 3.81 14.56
CA ILE A 287 7.66 4.56 13.31
C ILE A 287 8.94 5.41 13.29
N GLU A 288 9.84 5.09 12.38
CA GLU A 288 11.00 5.91 12.06
C GLU A 288 10.62 6.94 11.01
N ASP A 289 11.01 8.20 11.25
CA ASP A 289 10.65 9.32 10.38
C ASP A 289 11.73 10.38 10.30
N GLU A 290 11.69 11.16 9.23
CA GLU A 290 12.67 12.20 8.92
C GLU A 290 11.99 13.52 8.57
N TYR A 291 12.47 14.59 9.17
CA TYR A 291 11.93 15.93 8.98
C TYR A 291 13.01 16.89 8.54
N ALA A 292 12.77 17.64 7.46
CA ALA A 292 13.70 18.62 6.92
C ALA A 292 13.45 20.00 7.53
N LEU A 293 14.50 20.61 8.10
CA LEU A 293 14.48 21.97 8.63
C LEU A 293 15.51 22.82 7.88
N THR A 294 15.04 23.81 7.11
CA THR A 294 15.93 24.74 6.40
C THR A 294 16.33 25.91 7.29
N ILE A 295 17.62 26.14 7.44
CA ILE A 295 18.16 27.27 8.20
C ILE A 295 17.94 28.57 7.41
N PRO A 296 17.29 29.59 7.98
CA PRO A 296 17.02 30.84 7.27
C PRO A 296 18.29 31.50 6.75
N THR A 297 18.26 31.98 5.50
CA THR A 297 19.42 32.63 4.85
C THR A 297 19.89 33.92 5.55
N GLY A 298 18.99 34.56 6.29
CA GLY A 298 19.29 35.77 7.07
C GLY A 298 19.65 35.51 8.54
N LEU A 299 19.79 34.23 8.94
CA LEU A 299 20.11 33.90 10.33
C LEU A 299 21.59 34.21 10.62
N GLY A 300 21.86 34.96 11.71
CA GLY A 300 23.20 35.29 12.14
C GLY A 300 23.97 34.11 12.71
N ASN A 301 25.29 34.27 12.86
CA ASN A 301 26.12 33.31 13.58
C ASN A 301 25.63 33.16 15.02
N GLY A 302 25.46 31.94 15.47
CA GLY A 302 24.97 31.67 16.82
C GLY A 302 24.63 30.21 17.03
N ARG A 303 24.21 29.89 18.26
CA ARG A 303 23.78 28.56 18.66
C ARG A 303 22.29 28.60 18.93
N TYR A 304 21.53 27.79 18.16
CA TYR A 304 20.09 27.81 18.19
C TYR A 304 19.50 26.45 18.58
N PRO A 305 18.47 26.40 19.44
CA PRO A 305 17.84 25.16 19.82
C PRO A 305 16.86 24.69 18.77
N ILE A 306 16.80 23.37 18.56
CA ILE A 306 15.82 22.70 17.69
C ILE A 306 14.88 21.90 18.60
N TRP A 307 13.60 22.05 18.36
CA TRP A 307 12.52 21.45 19.13
C TRP A 307 11.66 20.52 18.28
N ILE A 308 11.14 19.45 18.91
CA ILE A 308 10.20 18.50 18.29
C ILE A 308 8.96 18.33 19.19
N GLY A 309 7.83 18.10 18.58
CA GLY A 309 6.56 17.81 19.22
C GLY A 309 5.51 17.39 18.20
N MET A 310 4.27 17.37 18.61
CA MET A 310 3.15 17.18 17.68
C MET A 310 2.02 18.14 18.00
N TYR A 311 1.24 18.47 16.98
CA TYR A 311 0.02 19.23 17.15
C TYR A 311 -1.13 18.60 16.34
N ASP A 312 -2.35 18.88 16.79
CA ASP A 312 -3.56 18.49 16.08
C ASP A 312 -3.67 19.30 14.77
N SER A 313 -3.71 18.61 13.63
CA SER A 313 -3.66 19.25 12.31
C SER A 313 -4.89 20.12 12.00
N GLU A 314 -6.04 19.88 12.66
CA GLU A 314 -7.26 20.65 12.43
C GLU A 314 -7.30 21.93 13.28
N THR A 315 -6.89 21.83 14.56
CA THR A 315 -6.97 22.93 15.53
C THR A 315 -5.67 23.71 15.67
N VAL A 316 -4.56 23.16 15.17
CA VAL A 316 -3.18 23.68 15.31
C VAL A 316 -2.77 23.85 16.79
N VAL A 317 -3.39 23.06 17.68
CA VAL A 317 -3.08 23.07 19.11
C VAL A 317 -2.00 22.05 19.38
N PRO A 318 -0.83 22.45 19.97
CA PRO A 318 0.22 21.53 20.36
C PRO A 318 -0.29 20.51 21.40
N LEU A 319 0.14 19.27 21.27
CA LEU A 319 -0.09 18.26 22.29
C LEU A 319 0.83 18.50 23.50
N PRO A 320 0.39 18.15 24.71
CA PRO A 320 1.26 18.20 25.88
C PRO A 320 2.44 17.24 25.69
N VAL A 321 3.64 17.70 26.06
CA VAL A 321 4.86 16.89 26.07
C VAL A 321 5.33 16.76 27.52
N MET A 322 5.53 15.51 27.97
CA MET A 322 6.00 15.18 29.31
C MET A 322 7.37 14.53 29.25
N VAL A 323 8.29 14.99 30.07
CA VAL A 323 9.63 14.39 30.25
C VAL A 323 9.79 14.02 31.71
N ASN A 324 9.94 12.73 32.01
CA ASN A 324 10.00 12.20 33.36
C ASN A 324 8.82 12.72 34.26
N GLY A 325 7.63 12.78 33.70
CA GLY A 325 6.43 13.25 34.39
C GLY A 325 6.35 14.77 34.55
N VAL A 326 7.26 15.57 33.97
CA VAL A 326 7.24 17.04 34.00
C VAL A 326 6.84 17.60 32.65
N GLY A 327 5.77 18.41 32.64
CA GLY A 327 5.28 19.08 31.44
C GLY A 327 6.33 20.03 30.84
N GLN A 328 6.52 19.93 29.54
CA GLN A 328 7.45 20.78 28.80
C GLN A 328 6.74 22.04 28.29
N PRO A 329 7.44 23.20 28.30
CA PRO A 329 6.90 24.43 27.74
C PRO A 329 6.47 24.26 26.26
N ASP A 330 5.36 24.88 25.90
CA ASP A 330 4.86 24.95 24.51
C ASP A 330 4.63 23.58 23.82
N GLY A 331 4.54 22.46 24.60
CA GLY A 331 4.34 21.14 24.05
C GLY A 331 5.51 20.67 23.16
N ARG A 332 6.75 20.96 23.55
CA ARG A 332 7.95 20.67 22.74
C ARG A 332 9.06 20.01 23.57
N TYR A 333 9.76 19.04 22.94
CA TYR A 333 10.97 18.42 23.46
C TYR A 333 12.20 19.02 22.79
N LEU A 334 13.25 19.33 23.54
CA LEU A 334 14.52 19.84 23.02
C LEU A 334 15.31 18.70 22.38
N VAL A 335 15.44 18.73 21.05
CA VAL A 335 16.24 17.76 20.28
C VAL A 335 17.74 17.99 20.52
N GLY A 336 18.15 19.24 20.43
CA GLY A 336 19.54 19.63 20.55
C GLY A 336 19.77 21.06 20.06
N TRP A 337 21.03 21.35 19.77
CA TRP A 337 21.47 22.66 19.35
C TRP A 337 22.20 22.60 18.01
N ILE A 338 21.97 23.59 17.18
CA ILE A 338 22.69 23.79 15.91
C ILE A 338 23.55 25.04 15.98
N ASP A 339 24.84 24.92 15.66
CA ASP A 339 25.76 26.04 15.51
C ASP A 339 25.67 26.58 14.09
N VAL A 340 25.11 27.78 13.90
CA VAL A 340 25.05 28.44 12.60
C VAL A 340 26.29 29.30 12.41
N ARG A 341 26.99 29.09 11.30
CA ARG A 341 28.24 29.79 10.94
C ARG A 341 28.21 30.12 9.45
N ASN A 342 28.53 31.38 9.13
CA ASN A 342 28.71 31.87 7.74
C ASN A 342 29.97 31.31 7.10
#